data_649e96f7fd2a44c96ec094431a3a4080
#
_entry.id   649e96f7fd2a44c96ec094431a3a4080
#
_cell.length_a   1.000
_cell.length_b   1.000
_cell.length_c   1.000
_cell.angle_alpha   90.00
_cell.angle_beta   90.00
_cell.angle_gamma   90.00
#
_symmetry.space_group_name_H-M   'P 1'
#
loop_
_entity.id
_entity.type
_entity.pdbx_description
1 polymer ?
#
loop_
_entity_poly.entity_id
_entity_poly.type
_entity_poly.pdbx_seq_one_letter_code
_entity_poly.pdbx_strand_id
1 'polypeptide(L)'
;MRTTSELYPDIQTRRVQANGLEFEVDMAGTGDHLVLCLHGFPEHSVSWRFQLPHLAALGYTVWAPNLRGYGNTSVPQGIDSYQIETLMDDVGALIDKADCTQVTIMAHDWGAVIAWYFVMRRVRAIDQLIICNVPHPGPAAGAVGIRQLMKSWYIFFFQLPWLPERMLTQSKGMGDMIRQSAAVPANY
;
A
#
# COMPACT_ATOMS: atom_id res chain seq x y z
N MET A 1 12.11 15.75 -0.35
CA MET A 1 11.87 14.73 0.68
C MET A 1 12.98 13.71 0.54
N ARG A 2 13.59 13.17 1.61
CA ARG A 2 14.61 12.12 1.47
C ARG A 2 13.95 10.82 1.03
N THR A 3 14.62 10.07 0.17
CA THR A 3 14.15 8.73 -0.25
C THR A 3 14.37 7.72 0.88
N THR A 4 13.67 6.59 0.83
CA THR A 4 13.85 5.51 1.82
C THR A 4 15.30 4.99 1.80
N SER A 5 15.90 4.88 0.61
CA SER A 5 17.30 4.46 0.44
C SER A 5 18.34 5.40 1.07
N GLU A 6 18.04 6.68 1.19
CA GLU A 6 18.93 7.63 1.89
C GLU A 6 18.92 7.44 3.42
N LEU A 7 17.87 6.85 3.97
CA LEU A 7 17.69 6.62 5.41
C LEU A 7 18.00 5.17 5.81
N TYR A 8 17.84 4.23 4.88
CA TYR A 8 17.98 2.79 5.10
C TYR A 8 18.87 2.18 4.01
N PRO A 9 20.18 2.00 4.23
CA PRO A 9 21.15 1.63 3.20
C PRO A 9 20.93 0.24 2.58
N ASP A 10 20.20 -0.64 3.25
CA ASP A 10 19.86 -1.98 2.74
C ASP A 10 18.64 -1.96 1.79
N ILE A 11 18.04 -0.79 1.56
CA ILE A 11 16.90 -0.58 0.68
C ILE A 11 17.36 0.23 -0.54
N GLN A 12 16.94 -0.20 -1.72
CA GLN A 12 17.17 0.53 -2.97
C GLN A 12 15.84 1.11 -3.47
N THR A 13 15.75 2.42 -3.62
CA THR A 13 14.60 3.05 -4.27
C THR A 13 14.83 3.13 -5.78
N ARG A 14 13.95 2.54 -6.58
CA ARG A 14 14.02 2.51 -8.05
C ARG A 14 12.73 2.98 -8.70
N ARG A 15 12.83 3.36 -9.98
CA ARG A 15 11.70 3.66 -10.84
C ARG A 15 11.36 2.45 -11.69
N VAL A 16 10.10 2.03 -11.66
CA VAL A 16 9.59 0.88 -12.42
C VAL A 16 8.46 1.34 -13.33
N GLN A 17 8.60 1.09 -14.63
CA GLN A 17 7.53 1.35 -15.60
C GLN A 17 6.56 0.15 -15.61
N ALA A 18 5.34 0.37 -15.17
CA ALA A 18 4.28 -0.64 -15.11
C ALA A 18 2.92 0.01 -15.38
N ASN A 19 2.02 -0.68 -16.07
CA ASN A 19 0.66 -0.22 -16.39
C ASN A 19 0.58 1.24 -16.90
N GLY A 20 1.53 1.64 -17.76
CA GLY A 20 1.59 3.00 -18.33
C GLY A 20 2.03 4.10 -17.36
N LEU A 21 2.45 3.76 -16.14
CA LEU A 21 2.91 4.69 -15.11
C LEU A 21 4.35 4.40 -14.71
N GLU A 22 4.99 5.41 -14.12
CA GLU A 22 6.25 5.25 -13.42
C GLU A 22 6.00 5.13 -11.91
N PHE A 23 6.35 3.98 -11.34
CA PHE A 23 6.25 3.70 -9.91
C PHE A 23 7.59 3.92 -9.22
N GLU A 24 7.57 4.62 -8.10
CA GLU A 24 8.67 4.60 -7.15
C GLU A 24 8.52 3.35 -6.27
N VAL A 25 9.56 2.50 -6.27
CA VAL A 25 9.54 1.21 -5.58
C VAL A 25 10.76 1.09 -4.68
N ASP A 26 10.53 0.85 -3.41
CA ASP A 26 11.58 0.45 -2.48
C ASP A 26 11.78 -1.06 -2.59
N MET A 27 13.04 -1.47 -2.77
CA MET A 27 13.41 -2.85 -3.09
C MET A 27 14.52 -3.35 -2.19
N ALA A 28 14.50 -4.65 -1.88
CA ALA A 28 15.57 -5.37 -1.22
C ALA A 28 15.61 -6.84 -1.67
N GLY A 29 16.79 -7.45 -1.65
CA GLY A 29 16.97 -8.87 -2.02
C GLY A 29 16.90 -9.16 -3.51
N THR A 30 17.21 -10.42 -3.87
CA THR A 30 17.34 -10.87 -5.27
C THR A 30 16.91 -12.34 -5.47
N GLY A 31 16.03 -12.86 -4.61
CA GLY A 31 15.49 -14.23 -4.72
C GLY A 31 14.48 -14.38 -5.86
N ASP A 32 14.09 -15.60 -6.17
CA ASP A 32 13.11 -15.93 -7.20
C ASP A 32 11.65 -15.95 -6.68
N HIS A 33 11.45 -15.59 -5.44
CA HIS A 33 10.12 -15.43 -4.82
C HIS A 33 9.91 -13.95 -4.45
N LEU A 34 8.96 -13.31 -5.13
CA LEU A 34 8.56 -11.93 -4.84
C LEU A 34 7.70 -11.85 -3.59
N VAL A 35 8.03 -10.95 -2.66
CA VAL A 35 7.11 -10.43 -1.66
C VAL A 35 6.76 -9.00 -2.03
N LEU A 36 5.54 -8.78 -2.53
CA LEU A 36 5.03 -7.46 -2.90
C LEU A 36 4.27 -6.86 -1.72
N CYS A 37 4.80 -5.75 -1.16
CA CYS A 37 4.28 -5.11 0.04
C CYS A 37 3.44 -3.88 -0.33
N LEU A 38 2.13 -3.93 -0.12
CA LEU A 38 1.19 -2.85 -0.47
C LEU A 38 0.82 -2.04 0.79
N HIS A 39 1.14 -0.75 0.77
CA HIS A 39 0.84 0.18 1.88
C HIS A 39 -0.62 0.66 1.85
N GLY A 40 -1.05 1.30 2.94
CA GLY A 40 -2.36 1.93 3.07
C GLY A 40 -2.34 3.45 3.06
N PHE A 41 -3.43 4.05 3.47
CA PHE A 41 -3.58 5.49 3.64
C PHE A 41 -3.39 5.86 5.12
N PRO A 42 -2.70 6.97 5.42
CA PRO A 42 -1.98 7.92 4.56
C PRO A 42 -0.48 7.61 4.46
N GLU A 43 -0.15 6.36 4.33
CA GLU A 43 1.21 5.85 4.34
C GLU A 43 1.83 5.78 2.94
N HIS A 44 3.07 5.31 2.84
CA HIS A 44 3.77 4.99 1.61
C HIS A 44 4.83 3.88 1.85
N SER A 45 5.62 3.53 0.85
CA SER A 45 6.56 2.40 0.87
C SER A 45 7.44 2.30 2.12
N VAL A 46 7.81 3.44 2.74
CA VAL A 46 8.61 3.50 3.97
C VAL A 46 7.97 2.77 5.16
N SER A 47 6.67 2.51 5.13
CA SER A 47 5.99 1.72 6.17
C SER A 47 6.59 0.31 6.28
N TRP A 48 7.12 -0.21 5.19
CA TRP A 48 7.71 -1.54 5.07
C TRP A 48 9.23 -1.58 5.29
N ARG A 49 9.85 -0.46 5.70
CA ARG A 49 11.32 -0.31 5.84
C ARG A 49 12.01 -1.36 6.70
N PHE A 50 11.31 -1.95 7.66
CA PHE A 50 11.85 -3.00 8.53
C PHE A 50 11.62 -4.41 7.96
N GLN A 51 10.53 -4.61 7.23
CA GLN A 51 10.19 -5.88 6.59
C GLN A 51 11.09 -6.15 5.38
N LEU A 52 11.40 -5.12 4.57
CA LEU A 52 12.20 -5.26 3.37
C LEU A 52 13.54 -5.96 3.63
N PRO A 53 14.44 -5.43 4.48
CA PRO A 53 15.75 -6.06 4.71
C PRO A 53 15.61 -7.42 5.42
N HIS A 54 14.62 -7.57 6.31
CA HIS A 54 14.41 -8.83 7.01
C HIS A 54 14.00 -9.95 6.05
N LEU A 55 13.04 -9.71 5.16
CA LEU A 55 12.61 -10.69 4.17
C LEU A 55 13.69 -10.95 3.10
N ALA A 56 14.45 -9.91 2.72
CA ALA A 56 15.57 -10.05 1.83
C ALA A 56 16.66 -10.98 2.41
N ALA A 57 16.94 -10.88 3.71
CA ALA A 57 17.87 -11.77 4.41
C ALA A 57 17.39 -13.23 4.45
N LEU A 58 16.08 -13.48 4.30
CA LEU A 58 15.49 -14.81 4.16
C LEU A 58 15.51 -15.35 2.73
N GLY A 59 16.07 -14.60 1.77
CA GLY A 59 16.23 -15.01 0.38
C GLY A 59 15.10 -14.59 -0.55
N TYR A 60 14.22 -13.69 -0.14
CA TYR A 60 13.15 -13.15 -1.00
C TYR A 60 13.62 -11.95 -1.83
N THR A 61 12.99 -11.74 -2.97
CA THR A 61 12.92 -10.43 -3.64
C THR A 61 11.76 -9.66 -3.03
N VAL A 62 11.99 -8.49 -2.46
CA VAL A 62 10.97 -7.72 -1.75
C VAL A 62 10.79 -6.37 -2.40
N TRP A 63 9.56 -6.07 -2.82
CA TRP A 63 9.19 -4.79 -3.43
C TRP A 63 8.09 -4.13 -2.61
N ALA A 64 8.28 -2.86 -2.28
CA ALA A 64 7.28 -1.99 -1.70
C ALA A 64 7.06 -0.79 -2.62
N PRO A 65 6.10 -0.83 -3.55
CA PRO A 65 5.77 0.31 -4.38
C PRO A 65 5.08 1.41 -3.57
N ASN A 66 5.36 2.67 -3.88
CA ASN A 66 4.42 3.73 -3.63
C ASN A 66 3.26 3.56 -4.62
N LEU A 67 2.06 3.31 -4.10
CA LEU A 67 0.87 3.13 -4.92
C LEU A 67 0.61 4.36 -5.79
N ARG A 68 -0.18 4.22 -6.85
CA ARG A 68 -0.58 5.31 -7.75
C ARG A 68 -1.04 6.54 -6.95
N GLY A 69 -0.46 7.71 -7.23
CA GLY A 69 -0.75 8.95 -6.53
C GLY A 69 0.00 9.17 -5.20
N TYR A 70 0.86 8.22 -4.78
CA TYR A 70 1.66 8.34 -3.56
C TYR A 70 3.16 8.53 -3.87
N GLY A 71 3.86 9.16 -2.93
CA GLY A 71 5.30 9.40 -3.03
C GLY A 71 5.66 10.12 -4.32
N ASN A 72 6.63 9.58 -5.05
CA ASN A 72 6.99 10.06 -6.38
C ASN A 72 6.46 9.17 -7.52
N THR A 73 5.51 8.28 -7.25
CA THR A 73 4.77 7.56 -8.29
C THR A 73 3.89 8.51 -9.08
N SER A 74 3.67 8.23 -10.36
CA SER A 74 2.81 9.02 -11.24
C SER A 74 1.44 9.29 -10.63
N VAL A 75 0.91 10.50 -10.86
CA VAL A 75 -0.39 10.98 -10.36
C VAL A 75 -1.33 11.23 -11.53
N PRO A 76 -2.00 10.21 -12.07
CA PRO A 76 -2.98 10.36 -13.13
C PRO A 76 -4.16 11.25 -12.70
N GLN A 77 -4.71 12.01 -13.63
CA GLN A 77 -5.87 12.86 -13.36
C GLN A 77 -7.18 12.09 -13.52
N GLY A 78 -8.20 12.55 -12.79
CA GLY A 78 -9.56 12.02 -12.86
C GLY A 78 -9.81 10.83 -11.91
N ILE A 79 -11.04 10.76 -11.41
CA ILE A 79 -11.49 9.73 -10.46
C ILE A 79 -11.41 8.33 -11.09
N ASP A 80 -11.69 8.22 -12.38
CA ASP A 80 -11.65 6.94 -13.11
C ASP A 80 -10.26 6.30 -13.12
N SER A 81 -9.22 7.11 -12.97
CA SER A 81 -7.85 6.62 -12.87
C SER A 81 -7.56 5.87 -11.55
N TYR A 82 -8.48 5.91 -10.58
CA TYR A 82 -8.30 5.32 -9.24
C TYR A 82 -9.36 4.27 -8.92
N GLN A 83 -10.05 3.74 -9.93
CA GLN A 83 -10.97 2.61 -9.75
C GLN A 83 -10.22 1.35 -9.32
N ILE A 84 -10.92 0.48 -8.58
CA ILE A 84 -10.30 -0.73 -8.02
C ILE A 84 -9.70 -1.63 -9.10
N GLU A 85 -10.33 -1.69 -10.27
CA GLU A 85 -9.85 -2.42 -11.44
C GLU A 85 -8.46 -1.93 -11.86
N THR A 86 -8.31 -0.62 -11.98
CA THR A 86 -7.06 0.02 -12.38
C THR A 86 -5.94 -0.19 -11.34
N LEU A 87 -6.30 -0.16 -10.04
CA LEU A 87 -5.36 -0.42 -8.96
C LEU A 87 -4.90 -1.88 -8.93
N MET A 88 -5.80 -2.83 -9.26
CA MET A 88 -5.44 -4.23 -9.43
C MET A 88 -4.53 -4.45 -10.64
N ASP A 89 -4.77 -3.74 -11.74
CA ASP A 89 -3.92 -3.82 -12.93
C ASP A 89 -2.50 -3.31 -12.65
N ASP A 90 -2.35 -2.28 -11.80
CA ASP A 90 -1.04 -1.83 -11.32
C ASP A 90 -0.30 -2.93 -10.58
N VAL A 91 -0.98 -3.60 -9.65
CA VAL A 91 -0.41 -4.72 -8.89
C VAL A 91 0.02 -5.85 -9.83
N GLY A 92 -0.84 -6.22 -10.78
CA GLY A 92 -0.54 -7.23 -11.79
C GLY A 92 0.69 -6.87 -12.63
N ALA A 93 0.76 -5.63 -13.11
CA ALA A 93 1.87 -5.15 -13.91
C ALA A 93 3.20 -5.07 -13.13
N LEU A 94 3.15 -4.75 -11.84
CA LEU A 94 4.33 -4.77 -10.96
C LEU A 94 4.81 -6.21 -10.72
N ILE A 95 3.91 -7.17 -10.53
CA ILE A 95 4.24 -8.60 -10.43
C ILE A 95 4.92 -9.07 -11.73
N ASP A 96 4.32 -8.76 -12.89
CA ASP A 96 4.87 -9.13 -14.19
C ASP A 96 6.28 -8.54 -14.42
N LYS A 97 6.58 -7.35 -13.85
CA LYS A 97 7.88 -6.68 -13.94
C LYS A 97 8.94 -7.24 -13.00
N ALA A 98 8.53 -7.84 -11.90
CA ALA A 98 9.46 -8.45 -10.95
C ALA A 98 10.10 -9.73 -11.51
N ASP A 99 9.45 -10.39 -12.48
CA ASP A 99 9.91 -11.59 -13.20
C ASP A 99 10.35 -12.73 -12.26
N CYS A 100 9.58 -12.92 -11.17
CA CYS A 100 9.77 -13.99 -10.19
C CYS A 100 8.79 -15.14 -10.44
N THR A 101 9.20 -16.37 -10.12
CA THR A 101 8.35 -17.57 -10.35
C THR A 101 7.30 -17.75 -9.27
N GLN A 102 7.52 -17.21 -8.07
CA GLN A 102 6.60 -17.28 -6.94
C GLN A 102 6.25 -15.87 -6.45
N VAL A 103 5.03 -15.69 -5.96
CA VAL A 103 4.53 -14.38 -5.52
C VAL A 103 3.78 -14.49 -4.21
N THR A 104 4.21 -13.71 -3.23
CA THR A 104 3.45 -13.40 -2.01
C THR A 104 3.04 -11.94 -2.04
N ILE A 105 1.77 -11.63 -1.78
CA ILE A 105 1.33 -10.27 -1.50
C ILE A 105 1.19 -10.08 0.00
N MET A 106 1.87 -9.08 0.56
CA MET A 106 1.72 -8.62 1.93
C MET A 106 1.11 -7.22 1.92
N ALA A 107 -0.04 -7.03 2.56
CA ALA A 107 -0.81 -5.80 2.38
C ALA A 107 -1.46 -5.31 3.67
N HIS A 108 -1.56 -3.99 3.80
CA HIS A 108 -2.12 -3.28 4.94
C HIS A 108 -3.12 -2.21 4.48
N ASP A 109 -4.22 -2.03 5.21
CA ASP A 109 -5.25 -0.99 5.02
C ASP A 109 -5.77 -0.95 3.56
N TRP A 110 -5.68 0.17 2.82
CA TRP A 110 -6.11 0.25 1.42
C TRP A 110 -5.36 -0.71 0.51
N GLY A 111 -4.07 -0.96 0.74
CA GLY A 111 -3.32 -1.99 0.02
C GLY A 111 -3.93 -3.37 0.21
N ALA A 112 -4.45 -3.67 1.42
CA ALA A 112 -5.12 -4.92 1.71
C ALA A 112 -6.49 -5.02 1.02
N VAL A 113 -7.22 -3.91 0.86
CA VAL A 113 -8.46 -3.88 0.05
C VAL A 113 -8.14 -4.26 -1.39
N ILE A 114 -7.12 -3.63 -1.99
CA ILE A 114 -6.68 -3.95 -3.36
C ILE A 114 -6.30 -5.44 -3.47
N ALA A 115 -5.50 -5.95 -2.52
CA ALA A 115 -5.04 -7.32 -2.51
C ALA A 115 -6.20 -8.35 -2.39
N TRP A 116 -7.21 -8.06 -1.57
CA TRP A 116 -8.42 -8.91 -1.49
C TRP A 116 -9.14 -8.98 -2.83
N TYR A 117 -9.43 -7.85 -3.46
CA TYR A 117 -10.09 -7.83 -4.78
C TYR A 117 -9.23 -8.49 -5.85
N PHE A 118 -7.91 -8.27 -5.83
CA PHE A 118 -6.95 -8.89 -6.75
C PHE A 118 -7.05 -10.42 -6.72
N VAL A 119 -7.03 -11.02 -5.52
CA VAL A 119 -7.13 -12.47 -5.35
C VAL A 119 -8.52 -13.00 -5.69
N MET A 120 -9.58 -12.33 -5.22
CA MET A 120 -10.96 -12.73 -5.49
C MET A 120 -11.28 -12.74 -6.99
N ARG A 121 -10.74 -11.78 -7.74
CA ARG A 121 -10.92 -11.67 -9.20
C ARG A 121 -9.86 -12.47 -9.98
N ARG A 122 -8.92 -13.12 -9.31
CA ARG A 122 -7.87 -13.95 -9.91
C ARG A 122 -7.09 -13.22 -11.01
N VAL A 123 -6.69 -11.98 -10.75
CA VAL A 123 -5.98 -11.13 -11.73
C VAL A 123 -4.64 -11.73 -12.14
N ARG A 124 -3.90 -12.29 -11.19
CA ARG A 124 -2.73 -13.16 -11.39
C ARG A 124 -2.72 -14.27 -10.36
N ALA A 125 -2.03 -15.38 -10.65
CA ALA A 125 -1.74 -16.40 -9.67
C ALA A 125 -0.78 -15.85 -8.62
N ILE A 126 -1.07 -16.11 -7.35
CA ILE A 126 -0.18 -15.83 -6.22
C ILE A 126 -0.13 -17.05 -5.31
N ASP A 127 1.02 -17.26 -4.65
CA ASP A 127 1.23 -18.41 -3.76
C ASP A 127 0.68 -18.15 -2.36
N GLN A 128 0.85 -16.90 -1.87
CA GLN A 128 0.43 -16.52 -0.53
C GLN A 128 -0.13 -15.10 -0.49
N LEU A 129 -1.11 -14.90 0.40
CA LEU A 129 -1.69 -13.60 0.72
C LEU A 129 -1.60 -13.35 2.23
N ILE A 130 -0.91 -12.28 2.63
CA ILE A 130 -0.76 -11.84 4.02
C ILE A 130 -1.48 -10.50 4.16
N ILE A 131 -2.54 -10.49 4.96
CA ILE A 131 -3.36 -9.28 5.17
C ILE A 131 -3.22 -8.78 6.60
N CYS A 132 -2.89 -7.50 6.74
CA CYS A 132 -2.85 -6.80 8.02
C CYS A 132 -4.06 -5.86 8.16
N ASN A 133 -4.84 -6.05 9.22
CA ASN A 133 -5.89 -5.16 9.72
C ASN A 133 -7.19 -5.05 8.88
N VAL A 134 -7.32 -5.76 7.76
CA VAL A 134 -8.53 -5.70 6.92
C VAL A 134 -9.17 -7.08 6.79
N PRO A 135 -10.40 -7.29 7.28
CA PRO A 135 -11.08 -8.56 7.15
C PRO A 135 -11.46 -8.87 5.70
N HIS A 136 -11.69 -10.14 5.40
CA HIS A 136 -12.19 -10.57 4.08
C HIS A 136 -13.53 -9.90 3.78
N PRO A 137 -13.72 -9.27 2.59
CA PRO A 137 -14.89 -8.47 2.28
C PRO A 137 -16.21 -9.25 2.15
N GLY A 138 -16.18 -10.57 1.94
CA GLY A 138 -17.36 -11.41 1.75
C GLY A 138 -18.14 -11.67 3.05
N PRO A 139 -17.71 -12.59 3.94
CA PRO A 139 -18.47 -12.99 5.13
C PRO A 139 -18.56 -11.87 6.19
N ALA A 140 -17.59 -10.96 6.24
CA ALA A 140 -17.52 -9.89 7.22
C ALA A 140 -18.51 -8.74 6.96
N ALA A 141 -19.04 -8.61 5.74
CA ALA A 141 -19.99 -7.55 5.39
C ALA A 141 -21.30 -7.61 6.22
N GLY A 142 -21.68 -8.81 6.69
CA GLY A 142 -22.86 -9.00 7.55
C GLY A 142 -22.60 -8.90 9.07
N ALA A 143 -21.34 -8.85 9.49
CA ALA A 143 -20.93 -8.89 10.90
C ALA A 143 -20.35 -7.56 11.42
N VAL A 144 -20.43 -6.49 10.63
CA VAL A 144 -19.93 -5.16 11.02
C VAL A 144 -20.85 -4.55 12.07
N GLY A 145 -20.53 -4.75 13.35
CA GLY A 145 -21.26 -4.15 14.45
C GLY A 145 -21.17 -2.62 14.44
N ILE A 146 -22.17 -1.95 15.04
CA ILE A 146 -22.26 -0.48 15.15
C ILE A 146 -20.95 0.15 15.66
N ARG A 147 -20.25 -0.51 16.57
CA ARG A 147 -18.96 -0.05 17.13
C ARG A 147 -17.84 -0.01 16.06
N GLN A 148 -17.84 -0.96 15.11
CA GLN A 148 -16.90 -0.95 13.99
C GLN A 148 -17.26 0.14 12.98
N LEU A 149 -18.55 0.33 12.69
CA LEU A 149 -19.04 1.41 11.82
C LEU A 149 -18.62 2.78 12.36
N MET A 150 -18.74 3.00 13.68
CA MET A 150 -18.29 4.23 14.34
C MET A 150 -16.76 4.43 14.23
N LYS A 151 -15.96 3.38 14.25
CA LYS A 151 -14.51 3.48 14.04
C LYS A 151 -14.13 3.74 12.58
N SER A 152 -15.00 3.38 11.66
CA SER A 152 -14.81 3.55 10.21
C SER A 152 -15.43 4.85 9.66
N TRP A 153 -15.83 5.79 10.55
CA TRP A 153 -16.42 7.07 10.16
C TRP A 153 -15.58 7.86 9.14
N TYR A 154 -14.26 7.74 9.24
CA TYR A 154 -13.32 8.41 8.34
C TYR A 154 -13.47 7.95 6.88
N ILE A 155 -13.90 6.71 6.63
CA ILE A 155 -14.17 6.19 5.27
C ILE A 155 -15.31 7.00 4.66
N PHE A 156 -16.39 7.25 5.42
CA PHE A 156 -17.51 8.06 4.96
C PHE A 156 -17.12 9.55 4.83
N PHE A 157 -16.29 10.05 5.75
CA PHE A 157 -15.78 11.41 5.69
C PHE A 157 -14.97 11.64 4.40
N PHE A 158 -14.10 10.73 4.01
CA PHE A 158 -13.31 10.83 2.78
C PHE A 158 -14.12 10.64 1.48
N GLN A 159 -15.37 10.20 1.57
CA GLN A 159 -16.29 10.15 0.42
C GLN A 159 -17.06 11.47 0.20
N LEU A 160 -16.98 12.42 1.13
CA LEU A 160 -17.59 13.72 0.94
C LEU A 160 -16.83 14.51 -0.12
N PRO A 161 -17.50 15.10 -1.13
CA PRO A 161 -16.83 15.88 -2.16
C PRO A 161 -16.19 17.15 -1.57
N TRP A 162 -14.98 17.48 -1.98
CA TRP A 162 -14.19 18.69 -1.68
C TRP A 162 -13.91 19.02 -0.20
N LEU A 163 -14.64 18.47 0.75
CA LEU A 163 -14.47 18.78 2.17
C LEU A 163 -13.20 18.17 2.77
N PRO A 164 -12.90 16.86 2.56
CA PRO A 164 -11.65 16.26 3.02
C PRO A 164 -10.42 16.93 2.41
N GLU A 165 -10.42 17.17 1.11
CA GLU A 165 -9.29 17.79 0.40
C GLU A 165 -9.00 19.19 0.96
N ARG A 166 -10.05 20.00 1.21
CA ARG A 166 -9.90 21.32 1.79
C ARG A 166 -9.37 21.28 3.21
N MET A 167 -9.82 20.33 4.03
CA MET A 167 -9.32 20.16 5.40
C MET A 167 -7.87 19.67 5.40
N LEU A 168 -7.51 18.77 4.51
CA LEU A 168 -6.15 18.23 4.39
C LEU A 168 -5.14 19.26 3.89
N THR A 169 -5.54 20.11 2.96
CA THR A 169 -4.67 21.16 2.40
C THR A 169 -4.50 22.37 3.31
N GLN A 170 -5.44 22.64 4.21
CA GLN A 170 -5.41 23.80 5.10
C GLN A 170 -4.74 23.52 6.46
N SER A 171 -4.43 22.29 6.80
CA SER A 171 -4.03 21.96 8.18
C SER A 171 -2.59 21.47 8.31
N LYS A 172 -1.87 22.11 9.24
CA LYS A 172 -0.82 21.44 10.02
C LYS A 172 -1.38 20.20 10.76
N GLY A 173 -2.71 20.01 10.73
CA GLY A 173 -3.49 19.11 11.56
C GLY A 173 -3.46 17.63 11.19
N MET A 174 -3.15 17.23 9.93
CA MET A 174 -3.09 15.78 9.65
C MET A 174 -1.88 15.14 10.31
N GLY A 175 -0.73 15.79 10.28
CA GLY A 175 0.46 15.29 10.99
C GLY A 175 0.23 15.20 12.50
N ASP A 176 -0.48 16.17 13.07
CA ASP A 176 -0.80 16.19 14.49
C ASP A 176 -1.90 15.17 14.85
N MET A 177 -2.90 14.98 13.99
CA MET A 177 -3.94 13.96 14.17
C MET A 177 -3.36 12.54 14.09
N ILE A 178 -2.45 12.29 13.15
CA ILE A 178 -1.73 11.01 13.04
C ILE A 178 -0.84 10.79 14.27
N ARG A 179 -0.13 11.80 14.73
CA ARG A 179 0.70 11.69 15.94
C ARG A 179 -0.13 11.43 17.20
N GLN A 180 -1.33 12.01 17.30
CA GLN A 180 -2.23 11.79 18.43
C GLN A 180 -2.93 10.43 18.38
N SER A 181 -3.18 9.89 17.18
CA SER A 181 -3.79 8.57 16.99
C SER A 181 -2.78 7.43 17.06
N ALA A 182 -1.51 7.70 16.76
CA ALA A 182 -0.44 6.74 16.91
C ALA A 182 -0.11 6.59 18.39
N ALA A 183 -0.43 5.44 18.99
CA ALA A 183 -0.04 5.06 20.34
C ALA A 183 1.48 4.75 20.42
N VAL A 184 2.32 5.66 19.89
CA VAL A 184 3.78 5.54 19.94
C VAL A 184 4.25 6.32 21.15
N PRO A 185 4.92 5.69 22.12
CA PRO A 185 5.58 6.42 23.21
C PRO A 185 6.54 7.45 22.65
N ALA A 186 6.62 8.64 23.28
CA ALA A 186 7.41 9.78 22.83
C ALA A 186 8.95 9.56 22.75
N ASN A 187 9.42 8.31 22.85
CA ASN A 187 10.83 7.92 22.97
C ASN A 187 11.32 6.99 21.85
N TYR A 188 10.71 7.08 20.64
CA TYR A 188 11.26 6.44 19.43
C TYR A 188 11.54 7.47 18.36
#